data_cb0c04299c239cae1521c13576a6bff0
#
_entry.id   cb0c04299c239cae1521c13576a6bff0
#
_cell.length_a   1.000
_cell.length_b   1.000
_cell.length_c   1.000
_cell.angle_alpha   90.00
_cell.angle_beta   90.00
_cell.angle_gamma   90.00
#
_symmetry.space_group_name_H-M   'P 1'
#
loop_
_entity.id
_entity.type
_entity.pdbx_description
1 polymer ?
#
loop_
_entity_poly.entity_id
_entity_poly.type
_entity_poly.pdbx_seq_one_letter_code
_entity_poly.pdbx_strand_id
1 'polypeptide(L)'
;MSHWKLEDFVVPEVEDKDRFHDFALPVPLMQGIAELGYEYCTPIQSRTLPFALSDFDVTGQAQTGTGKTAAFLVALLTRFWENPLQEEQPLACPRALILAPTRELAMQIEGDSKGLSKHMAERTVCVVGGMDFQ
;
A
#
# COMPACT_ATOMS: atom_id res chain seq x y z
N MET A 1 18.07 -14.98 12.11
CA MET A 1 17.18 -14.19 11.23
C MET A 1 16.19 -15.14 10.58
N SER A 2 14.90 -14.95 10.88
CA SER A 2 13.86 -15.68 10.16
C SER A 2 13.74 -15.07 8.76
N HIS A 3 14.07 -15.83 7.73
CA HIS A 3 13.81 -15.43 6.36
C HIS A 3 12.34 -15.73 6.06
N TRP A 4 11.48 -14.70 6.19
CA TRP A 4 10.09 -14.81 5.78
C TRP A 4 9.99 -15.14 4.30
N LYS A 5 9.15 -16.09 3.98
CA LYS A 5 8.89 -16.50 2.60
C LYS A 5 7.41 -16.36 2.30
N LEU A 6 7.09 -16.08 1.05
CA LEU A 6 5.70 -15.98 0.60
C LEU A 6 4.92 -17.29 0.88
N GLU A 7 5.60 -18.42 0.88
CA GLU A 7 5.03 -19.73 1.20
C GLU A 7 4.53 -19.85 2.64
N ASP A 8 5.05 -18.99 3.55
CA ASP A 8 4.61 -18.95 4.95
C ASP A 8 3.25 -18.25 5.11
N PHE A 9 2.85 -17.47 4.10
CA PHE A 9 1.58 -16.77 4.06
C PHE A 9 0.57 -17.53 3.18
N VAL A 10 -0.10 -18.50 3.79
CA VAL A 10 -1.06 -19.37 3.10
C VAL A 10 -2.47 -18.79 3.23
N VAL A 11 -3.07 -18.43 2.10
CA VAL A 11 -4.48 -18.02 2.01
C VAL A 11 -5.16 -18.95 1.02
N PRO A 12 -6.17 -19.74 1.46
CA PRO A 12 -6.87 -20.67 0.56
C PRO A 12 -7.60 -19.94 -0.56
N GLU A 13 -7.62 -20.52 -1.75
CA GLU A 13 -8.47 -20.04 -2.83
C GLU A 13 -9.94 -20.27 -2.46
N VAL A 14 -10.74 -19.22 -2.61
CA VAL A 14 -12.20 -19.26 -2.37
C VAL A 14 -12.87 -18.66 -3.60
N GLU A 15 -13.94 -19.31 -4.05
CA GLU A 15 -14.75 -18.83 -5.16
C GLU A 15 -15.26 -17.41 -4.85
N ASP A 16 -15.24 -16.54 -5.86
CA ASP A 16 -15.66 -15.13 -5.77
C ASP A 16 -14.85 -14.24 -4.81
N LYS A 17 -13.66 -14.69 -4.38
CA LYS A 17 -12.74 -13.86 -3.57
C LYS A 17 -11.35 -13.82 -4.17
N ASP A 18 -10.87 -12.63 -4.47
CA ASP A 18 -9.48 -12.42 -4.85
C ASP A 18 -8.59 -12.37 -3.60
N ARG A 19 -7.42 -12.99 -3.70
CA ARG A 19 -6.37 -12.89 -2.69
C ARG A 19 -5.35 -11.85 -3.15
N PHE A 20 -4.60 -11.27 -2.23
CA PHE A 20 -3.45 -10.45 -2.60
C PHE A 20 -2.39 -11.26 -3.35
N HIS A 21 -2.32 -12.57 -3.11
CA HIS A 21 -1.46 -13.51 -3.86
C HIS A 21 -1.78 -13.57 -5.35
N ASP A 22 -3.00 -13.26 -5.76
CA ASP A 22 -3.44 -13.34 -7.16
C ASP A 22 -2.89 -12.17 -8.01
N PHE A 23 -2.29 -11.18 -7.36
CA PHE A 23 -1.60 -10.06 -7.98
C PHE A 23 -0.08 -10.27 -7.84
N ALA A 24 0.68 -9.81 -8.84
CA ALA A 24 2.15 -9.90 -8.82
C ALA A 24 2.74 -8.80 -7.92
N LEU A 25 2.56 -8.92 -6.61
CA LEU A 25 3.05 -7.95 -5.64
C LEU A 25 4.45 -8.30 -5.15
N PRO A 26 5.28 -7.30 -4.81
CA PRO A 26 6.59 -7.53 -4.24
C PRO A 26 6.54 -8.35 -2.95
N VAL A 27 7.51 -9.25 -2.75
CA VAL A 27 7.56 -10.10 -1.55
C VAL A 27 7.61 -9.28 -0.25
N PRO A 28 8.40 -8.19 -0.13
CA PRO A 28 8.37 -7.37 1.08
C PRO A 28 7.02 -6.70 1.36
N LEU A 29 6.27 -6.34 0.31
CA LEU A 29 4.91 -5.82 0.44
C LEU A 29 3.96 -6.92 0.90
N MET A 30 4.07 -8.12 0.36
CA MET A 30 3.27 -9.27 0.78
C MET A 30 3.51 -9.62 2.26
N GLN A 31 4.74 -9.47 2.74
CA GLN A 31 5.04 -9.64 4.16
C GLN A 31 4.31 -8.59 5.02
N GLY A 32 4.31 -7.34 4.63
CA GLY A 32 3.53 -6.29 5.30
C GLY A 32 2.03 -6.57 5.30
N ILE A 33 1.50 -7.02 4.18
CA ILE A 33 0.08 -7.42 4.03
C ILE A 33 -0.26 -8.57 4.97
N ALA A 34 0.60 -9.59 5.04
CA ALA A 34 0.41 -10.75 5.92
C ALA A 34 0.40 -10.34 7.40
N GLU A 35 1.33 -9.49 7.82
CA GLU A 35 1.44 -9.01 9.20
C GLU A 35 0.24 -8.15 9.61
N LEU A 36 -0.39 -7.45 8.66
CA LEU A 36 -1.62 -6.70 8.89
C LEU A 36 -2.88 -7.62 8.91
N GLY A 37 -2.73 -8.88 8.58
CA GLY A 37 -3.83 -9.84 8.56
C GLY A 37 -4.76 -9.72 7.36
N TYR A 38 -4.31 -9.15 6.25
CA TYR A 38 -5.10 -9.02 5.03
C TYR A 38 -4.97 -10.29 4.19
N GLU A 39 -6.03 -11.06 4.12
CA GLU A 39 -6.06 -12.32 3.37
C GLU A 39 -6.72 -12.16 2.00
N TYR A 40 -7.93 -11.63 1.99
CA TYR A 40 -8.73 -11.45 0.78
C TYR A 40 -8.94 -9.97 0.48
N CYS A 41 -8.99 -9.65 -0.80
CA CYS A 41 -9.30 -8.30 -1.24
C CYS A 41 -10.77 -7.97 -0.97
N THR A 42 -11.01 -6.72 -0.57
CA THR A 42 -12.36 -6.16 -0.56
C THR A 42 -12.83 -5.92 -2.00
N PRO A 43 -14.14 -5.71 -2.26
CA PRO A 43 -14.63 -5.46 -3.61
C PRO A 43 -13.96 -4.27 -4.31
N ILE A 44 -13.70 -3.17 -3.58
CA ILE A 44 -13.02 -2.01 -4.17
C ILE A 44 -11.57 -2.33 -4.53
N GLN A 45 -10.87 -3.13 -3.71
CA GLN A 45 -9.52 -3.57 -4.00
C GLN A 45 -9.47 -4.46 -5.24
N SER A 46 -10.33 -5.47 -5.32
CA SER A 46 -10.43 -6.38 -6.47
C SER A 46 -10.71 -5.64 -7.78
N ARG A 47 -11.53 -4.60 -7.73
CA ARG A 47 -11.90 -3.82 -8.92
C ARG A 47 -10.84 -2.82 -9.36
N THR A 48 -10.10 -2.23 -8.42
CA THR A 48 -9.17 -1.14 -8.71
C THR A 48 -7.74 -1.61 -8.92
N LEU A 49 -7.26 -2.62 -8.21
CA LEU A 49 -5.88 -3.10 -8.29
C LEU A 49 -5.45 -3.50 -9.72
N PRO A 50 -6.24 -4.23 -10.53
CA PRO A 50 -5.83 -4.58 -11.88
C PRO A 50 -5.47 -3.37 -12.74
N PHE A 51 -6.23 -2.27 -12.59
CA PHE A 51 -6.01 -1.04 -13.35
C PHE A 51 -4.84 -0.22 -12.78
N ALA A 52 -4.81 -0.04 -11.46
CA ALA A 52 -3.79 0.74 -10.79
C ALA A 52 -2.40 0.11 -10.93
N LEU A 53 -2.30 -1.22 -10.90
CA LEU A 53 -1.06 -1.97 -11.13
C LEU A 53 -0.61 -1.95 -12.61
N SER A 54 -1.51 -1.62 -13.53
CA SER A 54 -1.25 -1.51 -14.97
C SER A 54 -1.03 -0.07 -15.44
N ASP A 55 -0.67 0.83 -14.52
CA ASP A 55 -0.37 2.26 -14.77
C ASP A 55 -1.55 3.10 -15.28
N PHE A 56 -2.79 2.68 -15.03
CA PHE A 56 -3.96 3.49 -15.30
C PHE A 56 -4.27 4.42 -14.13
N ASP A 57 -4.76 5.62 -14.45
CA ASP A 57 -5.41 6.48 -13.48
C ASP A 57 -6.74 5.86 -13.06
N VAL A 58 -7.01 5.84 -11.75
CA VAL A 58 -8.19 5.19 -11.21
C VAL A 58 -8.95 6.15 -10.30
N THR A 59 -10.25 6.23 -10.51
CA THR A 59 -11.18 6.87 -9.58
C THR A 59 -12.02 5.78 -8.90
N GLY A 60 -11.86 5.64 -7.59
CA GLY A 60 -12.61 4.68 -6.79
C GLY A 60 -13.52 5.38 -5.79
N GLN A 61 -14.80 5.05 -5.83
CA GLN A 61 -15.78 5.53 -4.86
C GLN A 61 -16.33 4.35 -4.07
N ALA A 62 -16.18 4.42 -2.76
CA ALA A 62 -16.69 3.42 -1.83
C ALA A 62 -16.89 4.05 -0.46
N GLN A 63 -17.68 3.40 0.38
CA GLN A 63 -17.91 3.86 1.76
C GLN A 63 -16.64 3.71 2.60
N THR A 64 -16.59 4.43 3.72
CA THR A 64 -15.53 4.34 4.72
C THR A 64 -15.39 2.90 5.25
N GLY A 65 -14.15 2.43 5.44
CA GLY A 65 -13.88 1.09 5.95
C GLY A 65 -13.94 -0.04 4.91
N THR A 66 -13.98 0.30 3.62
CA THR A 66 -14.03 -0.69 2.51
C THR A 66 -12.64 -1.03 1.92
N GLY A 67 -11.56 -0.52 2.52
CA GLY A 67 -10.20 -0.82 2.07
C GLY A 67 -9.68 0.03 0.93
N LYS A 68 -10.26 1.21 0.66
CA LYS A 68 -9.76 2.14 -0.39
C LYS A 68 -8.31 2.53 -0.17
N THR A 69 -7.94 2.86 1.06
CA THR A 69 -6.58 3.27 1.40
C THR A 69 -5.57 2.19 1.07
N ALA A 70 -5.83 0.95 1.47
CA ALA A 70 -4.94 -0.17 1.14
C ALA A 70 -4.86 -0.40 -0.37
N ALA A 71 -5.94 -0.22 -1.12
CA ALA A 71 -5.94 -0.37 -2.57
C ALA A 71 -4.92 0.56 -3.25
N PHE A 72 -4.97 1.86 -2.97
CA PHE A 72 -4.02 2.77 -3.62
C PHE A 72 -2.60 2.67 -3.05
N LEU A 73 -2.43 2.37 -1.76
CA LEU A 73 -1.11 2.18 -1.16
C LEU A 73 -0.41 0.94 -1.70
N VAL A 74 -1.11 -0.18 -1.86
CA VAL A 74 -0.56 -1.39 -2.47
C VAL A 74 -0.08 -1.12 -3.90
N ALA A 75 -0.88 -0.44 -4.70
CA ALA A 75 -0.50 -0.08 -6.06
C ALA A 75 0.71 0.87 -6.08
N LEU A 76 0.73 1.88 -5.21
CA LEU A 76 1.81 2.86 -5.11
C LEU A 76 3.13 2.20 -4.69
N LEU A 77 3.11 1.38 -3.65
CA LEU A 77 4.31 0.69 -3.15
C LEU A 77 4.85 -0.32 -4.16
N THR A 78 3.97 -1.01 -4.89
CA THR A 78 4.38 -1.89 -5.99
C THR A 78 5.09 -1.10 -7.09
N ARG A 79 4.56 0.07 -7.46
CA ARG A 79 5.18 0.96 -8.45
C ARG A 79 6.55 1.44 -7.99
N PHE A 80 6.71 1.78 -6.72
CA PHE A 80 8.01 2.17 -6.17
C PHE A 80 9.03 1.04 -6.21
N TRP A 81 8.60 -0.18 -5.94
CA TRP A 81 9.44 -1.36 -6.03
C TRP A 81 9.92 -1.63 -7.46
N GLU A 82 9.03 -1.50 -8.43
CA GLU A 82 9.34 -1.70 -9.84
C GLU A 82 10.22 -0.58 -10.42
N ASN A 83 10.19 0.60 -9.82
CA ASN A 83 10.93 1.78 -10.24
C ASN A 83 11.77 2.32 -9.06
N PRO A 84 12.84 1.62 -8.66
CA PRO A 84 13.64 2.04 -7.51
C PRO A 84 14.32 3.39 -7.76
N LEU A 85 14.64 4.10 -6.68
CA LEU A 85 15.37 5.36 -6.75
C LEU A 85 16.76 5.12 -7.34
N GLN A 86 17.16 5.96 -8.28
CA GLN A 86 18.51 6.00 -8.81
C GLN A 86 19.42 6.78 -7.84
N GLU A 87 20.70 6.42 -7.76
CA GLU A 87 21.68 7.02 -6.83
C GLU A 87 21.82 8.53 -7.02
N GLU A 88 21.49 9.06 -8.19
CA GLU A 88 21.60 10.49 -8.53
C GLU A 88 20.41 11.33 -8.10
N GLN A 89 19.36 10.74 -7.55
CA GLN A 89 18.17 11.48 -7.14
C GLN A 89 18.38 12.17 -5.78
N PRO A 90 17.96 13.44 -5.63
CA PRO A 90 18.06 14.13 -4.35
C PRO A 90 17.33 13.36 -3.25
N LEU A 91 17.98 13.17 -2.11
CA LEU A 91 17.45 12.44 -0.94
C LEU A 91 16.15 13.03 -0.37
N ALA A 92 15.81 14.26 -0.73
CA ALA A 92 14.66 14.97 -0.21
C ALA A 92 13.54 15.17 -1.26
N CYS A 93 13.46 14.30 -2.26
CA CYS A 93 12.44 14.41 -3.30
C CYS A 93 11.24 13.48 -2.99
N PRO A 94 10.05 14.03 -2.73
CA PRO A 94 8.86 13.20 -2.55
C PRO A 94 8.54 12.43 -3.85
N ARG A 95 8.24 11.16 -3.71
CA ARG A 95 7.86 10.28 -4.83
C ARG A 95 6.35 10.24 -5.05
N ALA A 96 5.58 10.53 -4.01
CA ALA A 96 4.14 10.61 -4.07
C ALA A 96 3.61 11.64 -3.08
N LEU A 97 2.49 12.22 -3.42
CA LEU A 97 1.73 13.11 -2.56
C LEU A 97 0.33 12.52 -2.39
N ILE A 98 -0.09 12.36 -1.13
CA ILE A 98 -1.42 11.88 -0.78
C ILE A 98 -2.13 12.99 -0.03
N LEU A 99 -3.29 13.40 -0.53
CA LEU A 99 -4.12 14.43 0.10
C LEU A 99 -5.32 13.79 0.78
N ALA A 100 -5.58 14.22 2.00
CA ALA A 100 -6.72 13.77 2.78
C ALA A 100 -7.52 14.97 3.31
N PRO A 101 -8.85 14.88 3.38
CA PRO A 101 -9.69 16.01 3.78
C PRO A 101 -9.65 16.30 5.29
N THR A 102 -9.21 15.34 6.11
CA THR A 102 -9.15 15.49 7.57
C THR A 102 -7.80 15.06 8.10
N ARG A 103 -7.43 15.61 9.26
CA ARG A 103 -6.22 15.23 10.01
C ARG A 103 -6.25 13.74 10.38
N GLU A 104 -7.37 13.26 10.89
CA GLU A 104 -7.56 11.88 11.32
C GLU A 104 -7.33 10.90 10.16
N LEU A 105 -7.88 11.20 8.99
CA LEU A 105 -7.67 10.37 7.81
C LEU A 105 -6.22 10.40 7.33
N ALA A 106 -5.56 11.56 7.35
CA ALA A 106 -4.14 11.67 7.01
C ALA A 106 -3.27 10.80 7.92
N MET A 107 -3.53 10.84 9.24
CA MET A 107 -2.81 10.01 10.21
C MET A 107 -3.09 8.52 10.04
N GLN A 108 -4.32 8.15 9.70
CA GLN A 108 -4.70 6.77 9.41
C GLN A 108 -3.97 6.25 8.16
N ILE A 109 -3.91 7.05 7.10
CA ILE A 109 -3.17 6.70 5.88
C ILE A 109 -1.68 6.52 6.18
N GLU A 110 -1.10 7.39 7.00
CA GLU A 110 0.29 7.24 7.45
C GLU A 110 0.52 5.91 8.16
N GLY A 111 -0.35 5.56 9.10
CA GLY A 111 -0.27 4.28 9.82
C GLY A 111 -0.37 3.07 8.90
N ASP A 112 -1.32 3.08 7.97
CA ASP A 112 -1.50 2.02 6.99
C ASP A 112 -0.29 1.92 6.05
N SER A 113 0.25 3.05 5.61
CA SER A 113 1.45 3.09 4.77
C SER A 113 2.66 2.51 5.48
N LYS A 114 2.89 2.86 6.73
CA LYS A 114 3.99 2.32 7.54
C LYS A 114 3.86 0.82 7.76
N GLY A 115 2.64 0.33 7.99
CA GLY A 115 2.38 -1.10 8.13
C GLY A 115 2.65 -1.88 6.85
N LEU A 116 2.15 -1.40 5.72
CA LEU A 116 2.35 -2.04 4.42
C LEU A 116 3.82 -2.00 3.96
N SER A 117 4.52 -0.89 4.20
CA SER A 117 5.90 -0.68 3.77
C SER A 117 6.95 -1.09 4.80
N LYS A 118 6.58 -1.77 5.88
CA LYS A 118 7.45 -2.10 7.00
C LYS A 118 8.75 -2.80 6.58
N HIS A 119 8.69 -3.63 5.55
CA HIS A 119 9.82 -4.39 5.02
C HIS A 119 10.38 -3.81 3.70
N MET A 120 9.99 -2.59 3.37
CA MET A 120 10.43 -1.83 2.20
C MET A 120 11.27 -0.63 2.64
N ALA A 121 11.94 0.02 1.69
CA ALA A 121 12.81 1.16 1.98
C ALA A 121 12.07 2.50 2.04
N GLU A 122 10.81 2.54 1.67
CA GLU A 122 10.02 3.75 1.59
C GLU A 122 9.74 4.35 2.97
N ARG A 123 9.72 5.69 3.01
CA ARG A 123 9.39 6.45 4.21
C ARG A 123 8.16 7.30 3.96
N THR A 124 7.28 7.33 4.94
CA THR A 124 6.07 8.15 4.92
C THR A 124 6.17 9.26 5.97
N VAL A 125 5.84 10.47 5.54
CA VAL A 125 5.73 11.64 6.42
C VAL A 125 4.33 12.19 6.31
N CYS A 126 3.66 12.36 7.44
CA CYS A 126 2.34 13.01 7.52
C CYS A 126 2.51 14.47 7.94
N VAL A 127 1.89 15.35 7.19
CA VAL A 127 1.89 16.79 7.47
C VAL A 127 0.45 17.25 7.67
N VAL A 128 0.14 17.74 8.87
CA VAL A 128 -1.19 18.24 9.20
C VAL A 128 -1.08 19.65 9.83
N GLY A 129 -2.15 20.43 9.77
CA GLY A 129 -2.16 21.74 10.38
C GLY A 129 -1.97 21.70 11.90
N GLY A 130 -1.26 22.68 12.46
CA GLY A 130 -1.00 22.78 13.89
C GLY A 130 0.17 21.92 14.41
N MET A 131 0.99 21.35 13.55
CA MET A 131 2.26 20.73 13.93
C MET A 131 3.37 21.76 13.93
N ASP A 132 4.18 21.74 14.98
CA ASP A 132 5.45 22.49 15.00
C ASP A 132 6.46 21.75 14.13
N PHE A 133 6.91 22.42 13.09
CA PHE A 133 8.01 21.93 12.27
C PHE A 133 9.32 22.37 12.93
N GLN A 134 10.02 21.42 13.50
CA GLN A 134 11.41 21.59 13.92
C GLN A 134 12.36 21.04 12.87
#